data_709b6fde50d5c0b0e2319b524e1cd0f5
#
_entry.id   709b6fde50d5c0b0e2319b524e1cd0f5
#
_cell.length_a   1.000
_cell.length_b   1.000
_cell.length_c   1.000
_cell.angle_alpha   90.00
_cell.angle_beta   90.00
_cell.angle_gamma   90.00
#
_symmetry.space_group_name_H-M   'P 1'
#
loop_
_entity.id
_entity.type
_entity.pdbx_description
1 polymer ?
#
loop_
_entity_poly.entity_id
_entity_poly.type
_entity_poly.pdbx_seq_one_letter_code
_entity_poly.pdbx_strand_id
1 'polypeptide(L)'
;MSKEKRVYISGPMSGVPREQYLEMFRRAEQSLRDRGYERIVNPIRVWACRWPWLYRIVGYRLTLLYDLWLLTCCDMIYKIPGWQESRGANIESCVAYHFKIWPVPKEDIAKLDKKLAKLQEKWNNKK
;
A
#
# COMPACT_ATOMS: atom_id res chain seq x y z
N MET A 1 -7.60 11.44 17.88
CA MET A 1 -6.49 11.96 17.20
C MET A 1 -6.09 11.14 16.01
N SER A 2 -5.32 11.76 15.10
CA SER A 2 -5.07 11.16 13.78
C SER A 2 -4.37 9.80 13.84
N LYS A 3 -3.53 9.55 14.85
CA LYS A 3 -2.74 8.31 14.93
C LYS A 3 -3.52 7.09 15.41
N GLU A 4 -4.71 7.28 15.91
CA GLU A 4 -5.60 6.17 16.27
C GLU A 4 -6.41 5.68 15.06
N LYS A 5 -6.38 6.42 13.97
CA LYS A 5 -7.11 6.07 12.76
C LYS A 5 -6.41 4.93 12.02
N ARG A 6 -7.20 4.15 11.29
CA ARG A 6 -6.66 3.06 10.47
C ARG A 6 -6.08 3.62 9.18
N VAL A 7 -4.87 3.17 8.86
CA VAL A 7 -4.18 3.58 7.64
C VAL A 7 -4.07 2.38 6.71
N TYR A 8 -4.52 2.55 5.48
CA TYR A 8 -4.40 1.55 4.43
C TYR A 8 -3.18 1.87 3.58
N ILE A 9 -2.34 0.87 3.31
CA ILE A 9 -1.17 1.05 2.46
C ILE A 9 -1.53 0.61 1.04
N SER A 10 -1.44 1.53 0.08
CA SER A 10 -1.68 1.27 -1.33
C SER A 10 -0.39 1.50 -2.11
N GLY A 11 -0.15 0.69 -3.13
CA GLY A 11 1.06 0.85 -3.91
C GLY A 11 1.12 -0.09 -5.11
N PRO A 12 2.19 0.04 -5.92
CA PRO A 12 2.34 -0.74 -7.14
C PRO A 12 2.69 -2.18 -6.81
N MET A 13 1.88 -3.11 -7.32
CA MET A 13 2.12 -4.54 -7.23
C MET A 13 2.19 -5.18 -8.61
N SER A 14 1.29 -4.80 -9.50
CA SER A 14 1.26 -5.34 -10.87
C SER A 14 2.50 -4.91 -11.64
N GLY A 15 3.20 -5.86 -12.25
CA GLY A 15 4.41 -5.58 -13.02
C GLY A 15 5.64 -5.33 -12.18
N VAL A 16 5.54 -5.42 -10.86
CA VAL A 16 6.67 -5.24 -9.95
C VAL A 16 7.05 -6.61 -9.39
N PRO A 17 8.35 -6.98 -9.38
CA PRO A 17 8.78 -8.24 -8.77
C PRO A 17 8.32 -8.35 -7.32
N ARG A 18 7.93 -9.56 -6.94
CA ARG A 18 7.38 -9.82 -5.61
C ARG A 18 8.28 -9.33 -4.48
N GLU A 19 9.59 -9.58 -4.58
CA GLU A 19 10.54 -9.16 -3.56
C GLU A 19 10.55 -7.65 -3.36
N GLN A 20 10.40 -6.91 -4.45
CA GLN A 20 10.41 -5.45 -4.40
C GLN A 20 9.17 -4.91 -3.72
N TYR A 21 7.97 -5.35 -4.11
CA TYR A 21 6.77 -4.78 -3.49
C TYR A 21 6.61 -5.25 -2.05
N LEU A 22 7.02 -6.45 -1.71
CA LEU A 22 6.99 -6.91 -0.31
C LEU A 22 7.88 -6.02 0.56
N GLU A 23 9.07 -5.70 0.07
CA GLU A 23 10.00 -4.84 0.80
C GLU A 23 9.45 -3.42 0.95
N MET A 24 8.88 -2.87 -0.12
CA MET A 24 8.32 -1.52 -0.08
C MET A 24 7.16 -1.41 0.90
N PHE A 25 6.25 -2.38 0.87
CA PHE A 25 5.10 -2.38 1.78
C PHE A 25 5.55 -2.57 3.24
N ARG A 26 6.53 -3.44 3.47
CA ARG A 26 7.07 -3.68 4.80
C ARG A 26 7.72 -2.41 5.36
N ARG A 27 8.52 -1.73 4.55
CA ARG A 27 9.17 -0.48 4.98
C ARG A 27 8.15 0.63 5.24
N ALA A 28 7.12 0.70 4.41
CA ALA A 28 6.04 1.66 4.61
C ALA A 28 5.33 1.42 5.94
N GLU A 29 4.98 0.18 6.22
CA GLU A 29 4.32 -0.16 7.48
C GLU A 29 5.20 0.18 8.68
N GLN A 30 6.48 -0.21 8.63
CA GLN A 30 7.41 0.05 9.74
C GLN A 30 7.58 1.54 9.99
N SER A 31 7.73 2.34 8.94
CA SER A 31 7.89 3.78 9.08
C SER A 31 6.66 4.44 9.67
N LEU A 32 5.48 3.98 9.27
CA LEU A 32 4.24 4.51 9.84
C LEU A 32 4.10 4.13 11.31
N ARG A 33 4.50 2.92 11.68
CA ARG A 33 4.50 2.50 13.09
C ARG A 33 5.47 3.33 13.92
N ASP A 34 6.64 3.64 13.36
CA ASP A 34 7.64 4.48 14.01
C ASP A 34 7.12 5.90 14.26
N ARG A 35 6.18 6.35 13.43
CA ARG A 35 5.53 7.65 13.61
C ARG A 35 4.33 7.60 14.57
N GLY A 36 4.02 6.43 15.11
CA GLY A 36 2.96 6.28 16.10
C GLY A 36 1.63 5.78 15.57
N TYR A 37 1.53 5.45 14.28
CA TYR A 37 0.31 4.86 13.72
C TYR A 37 0.27 3.38 14.11
N GLU A 38 -0.73 3.00 14.89
CA GLU A 38 -0.84 1.64 15.42
C GLU A 38 -1.71 0.72 14.57
N ARG A 39 -2.72 1.30 13.90
CA ARG A 39 -3.69 0.54 13.13
C ARG A 39 -3.39 0.65 11.65
N ILE A 40 -2.52 -0.23 11.16
CA ILE A 40 -2.08 -0.22 9.78
C ILE A 40 -2.59 -1.47 9.09
N VAL A 41 -3.32 -1.27 7.98
CA VAL A 41 -3.81 -2.36 7.15
C VAL A 41 -2.86 -2.51 5.96
N ASN A 42 -2.11 -3.61 5.96
CA ASN A 42 -1.20 -3.93 4.87
C ASN A 42 -1.80 -5.11 4.11
N PRO A 43 -2.32 -4.89 2.88
CA PRO A 43 -3.00 -5.96 2.13
C PRO A 43 -2.09 -7.15 1.83
N ILE A 44 -0.79 -6.94 1.75
CA ILE A 44 0.16 -8.03 1.49
C ILE A 44 0.15 -9.08 2.59
N ARG A 45 0.01 -8.66 3.84
CA ARG A 45 -0.03 -9.60 4.97
C ARG A 45 -1.23 -10.52 4.93
N VAL A 46 -2.33 -10.03 4.38
CA VAL A 46 -3.59 -10.78 4.38
C VAL A 46 -3.61 -11.84 3.28
N TRP A 47 -3.10 -11.49 2.08
CA TRP A 47 -3.25 -12.35 0.91
C TRP A 47 -1.95 -12.94 0.38
N ALA A 48 -1.02 -12.08 -0.02
CA ALA A 48 0.11 -12.51 -0.83
C ALA A 48 1.08 -13.42 -0.10
N CYS A 49 1.17 -13.29 1.22
CA CYS A 49 2.10 -14.09 2.01
C CYS A 49 1.50 -15.39 2.51
N ARG A 50 0.17 -15.43 2.71
CA ARG A 50 -0.48 -16.61 3.29
C ARG A 50 -0.96 -17.63 2.27
N TRP A 51 -1.58 -17.17 1.19
CA TRP A 51 -2.21 -18.10 0.25
C TRP A 51 -1.96 -17.71 -1.21
N PRO A 52 -0.74 -17.91 -1.73
CA PRO A 52 -0.48 -17.61 -3.14
C PRO A 52 -1.30 -18.49 -4.09
N TRP A 53 -1.65 -19.72 -3.67
CA TRP A 53 -2.50 -20.60 -4.45
C TRP A 53 -3.93 -20.07 -4.56
N LEU A 54 -4.41 -19.43 -3.49
CA LEU A 54 -5.75 -18.85 -3.48
C LEU A 54 -5.85 -17.70 -4.49
N TYR A 55 -4.79 -16.89 -4.60
CA TYR A 55 -4.72 -15.82 -5.58
C TYR A 55 -4.87 -16.36 -7.01
N ARG A 56 -4.27 -17.51 -7.29
CA ARG A 56 -4.39 -18.14 -8.61
C ARG A 56 -5.80 -18.60 -8.91
N ILE A 57 -6.52 -19.08 -7.90
CA ILE A 57 -7.88 -19.59 -8.06
C ILE A 57 -8.90 -18.46 -8.18
N VAL A 58 -8.87 -17.49 -7.25
CA VAL A 58 -9.88 -16.43 -7.21
C VAL A 58 -9.57 -15.30 -8.18
N GLY A 59 -8.29 -15.12 -8.55
CA GLY A 59 -7.88 -14.14 -9.54
C GLY A 59 -7.76 -12.73 -9.00
N TYR A 60 -7.26 -11.87 -9.87
CA TYR A 60 -6.96 -10.49 -9.54
C TYR A 60 -8.21 -9.69 -9.12
N ARG A 61 -9.32 -9.92 -9.81
CA ARG A 61 -10.54 -9.14 -9.56
C ARG A 61 -11.09 -9.33 -8.16
N LEU A 62 -11.14 -10.56 -7.67
CA LEU A 62 -11.64 -10.83 -6.33
C LEU A 62 -10.67 -10.33 -5.26
N THR A 63 -9.37 -10.44 -5.51
CA THR A 63 -8.37 -9.91 -4.62
C THR A 63 -8.50 -8.39 -4.50
N LEU A 64 -8.69 -7.72 -5.63
CA LEU A 64 -8.89 -6.28 -5.64
C LEU A 64 -10.16 -5.88 -4.90
N LEU A 65 -11.26 -6.61 -5.07
CA LEU A 65 -12.50 -6.34 -4.34
C LEU A 65 -12.30 -6.47 -2.83
N TYR A 66 -11.57 -7.47 -2.40
CA TYR A 66 -11.25 -7.65 -0.99
C TYR A 66 -10.41 -6.47 -0.46
N ASP A 67 -9.40 -6.07 -1.23
CA ASP A 67 -8.56 -4.94 -0.86
C ASP A 67 -9.37 -3.64 -0.78
N LEU A 68 -10.31 -3.43 -1.70
CA LEU A 68 -11.17 -2.27 -1.68
C LEU A 68 -12.09 -2.27 -0.45
N TRP A 69 -12.58 -3.45 -0.07
CA TRP A 69 -13.37 -3.59 1.15
C TRP A 69 -12.54 -3.21 2.39
N LEU A 70 -11.30 -3.70 2.47
CA LEU A 70 -10.39 -3.33 3.55
C LEU A 70 -10.14 -1.82 3.59
N LEU A 71 -9.97 -1.22 2.42
CA LEU A 71 -9.75 0.22 2.30
C LEU A 71 -10.94 1.01 2.87
N THR A 72 -12.18 0.59 2.56
CA THR A 72 -13.35 1.29 3.07
C THR A 72 -13.49 1.22 4.59
N CYS A 73 -12.82 0.27 5.22
CA CYS A 73 -12.77 0.17 6.68
C CYS A 73 -11.70 1.05 7.30
N CYS A 74 -10.91 1.76 6.49
CA CYS A 74 -9.82 2.60 6.96
C CYS A 74 -10.20 4.09 6.91
N ASP A 75 -9.47 4.88 7.67
CA ASP A 75 -9.71 6.33 7.76
C ASP A 75 -8.75 7.13 6.89
N MET A 76 -7.57 6.60 6.63
CA MET A 76 -6.54 7.25 5.85
C MET A 76 -5.88 6.26 4.89
N ILE A 77 -5.25 6.79 3.86
CA ILE A 77 -4.54 6.00 2.87
C ILE A 77 -3.11 6.54 2.70
N TYR A 78 -2.14 5.63 2.65
CA TYR A 78 -0.78 5.97 2.25
C TYR A 78 -0.50 5.33 0.90
N LYS A 79 -0.16 6.15 -0.09
CA LYS A 79 0.14 5.69 -1.45
C LYS A 79 1.65 5.67 -1.66
N ILE A 80 2.20 4.49 -1.88
CA ILE A 80 3.64 4.30 -2.12
C ILE A 80 4.02 5.01 -3.43
N PRO A 81 5.17 5.71 -3.49
CA PRO A 81 5.62 6.35 -4.75
C PRO A 81 5.62 5.36 -5.91
N GLY A 82 5.15 5.82 -7.08
CA GLY A 82 4.98 4.97 -8.25
C GLY A 82 3.60 4.35 -8.37
N TRP A 83 2.69 4.65 -7.46
CA TRP A 83 1.33 4.11 -7.47
C TRP A 83 0.56 4.47 -8.74
N GLN A 84 0.90 5.59 -9.38
CA GLN A 84 0.23 6.06 -10.60
C GLN A 84 0.38 5.08 -11.76
N GLU A 85 1.42 4.27 -11.75
CA GLU A 85 1.67 3.28 -12.79
C GLU A 85 0.92 1.96 -12.54
N SER A 86 0.33 1.79 -11.37
CA SER A 86 -0.41 0.59 -11.02
C SER A 86 -1.90 0.79 -11.18
N ARG A 87 -2.53 -0.08 -11.96
CA ARG A 87 -3.97 -0.03 -12.19
C ARG A 87 -4.76 -0.21 -10.89
N GLY A 88 -4.36 -1.19 -10.09
CA GLY A 88 -5.01 -1.46 -8.81
C GLY A 88 -4.89 -0.29 -7.84
N ALA A 89 -3.70 0.31 -7.74
CA ALA A 89 -3.49 1.45 -6.86
C ALA A 89 -4.30 2.67 -7.31
N ASN A 90 -4.47 2.86 -8.61
CA ASN A 90 -5.32 3.94 -9.14
C ASN A 90 -6.77 3.73 -8.76
N ILE A 91 -7.26 2.50 -8.86
CA ILE A 91 -8.63 2.17 -8.46
C ILE A 91 -8.81 2.42 -6.96
N GLU A 92 -7.85 2.00 -6.15
CA GLU A 92 -7.89 2.24 -4.71
C GLU A 92 -7.91 3.73 -4.39
N SER A 93 -7.13 4.52 -5.12
CA SER A 93 -7.10 5.96 -4.94
C SER A 93 -8.45 6.61 -5.26
N CYS A 94 -9.12 6.15 -6.33
CA CYS A 94 -10.43 6.65 -6.70
C CYS A 94 -11.49 6.29 -5.65
N VAL A 95 -11.45 5.06 -5.13
CA VAL A 95 -12.36 4.61 -4.09
C VAL A 95 -12.14 5.40 -2.81
N ALA A 96 -10.87 5.62 -2.44
CA ALA A 96 -10.53 6.41 -1.27
C ALA A 96 -11.09 7.82 -1.36
N TYR A 97 -10.93 8.44 -2.52
CA TYR A 97 -11.49 9.78 -2.75
C TYR A 97 -13.01 9.80 -2.59
N HIS A 98 -13.68 8.82 -3.18
CA HIS A 98 -15.13 8.71 -3.14
C HIS A 98 -15.65 8.56 -1.70
N PHE A 99 -14.99 7.77 -0.89
CA PHE A 99 -15.38 7.50 0.49
C PHE A 99 -14.76 8.48 1.50
N LYS A 100 -14.12 9.53 1.01
CA LYS A 100 -13.49 10.57 1.85
C LYS A 100 -12.41 10.01 2.78
N ILE A 101 -11.65 9.06 2.27
CA ILE A 101 -10.48 8.51 2.96
C ILE A 101 -9.28 9.36 2.55
N TRP A 102 -8.76 10.15 3.48
CA TRP A 102 -7.76 11.17 3.18
C TRP A 102 -6.34 10.60 3.24
N PRO A 103 -5.40 11.19 2.48
CA PRO A 103 -4.01 10.75 2.56
C PRO A 103 -3.41 11.07 3.93
N VAL A 104 -2.42 10.28 4.33
CA VAL A 104 -1.64 10.54 5.54
C VAL A 104 -0.95 11.90 5.39
N PRO A 105 -0.89 12.72 6.46
CA PRO A 105 -0.24 14.03 6.37
C PRO A 105 1.19 13.94 5.81
N LYS A 106 1.51 14.87 4.91
CA LYS A 106 2.82 14.90 4.23
C LYS A 106 3.99 14.97 5.20
N GLU A 107 3.80 15.61 6.33
CA GLU A 107 4.82 15.75 7.36
C GLU A 107 5.30 14.39 7.89
N ASP A 108 4.37 13.43 7.97
CA ASP A 108 4.67 12.11 8.51
C ASP A 108 5.28 11.18 7.48
N ILE A 109 5.12 11.46 6.19
CA ILE A 109 5.54 10.55 5.12
C ILE A 109 6.65 11.13 4.22
N ALA A 110 7.09 12.37 4.44
CA ALA A 110 8.09 12.99 3.56
C ALA A 110 9.40 12.17 3.50
N LYS A 111 9.89 11.74 4.65
CA LYS A 111 11.11 10.92 4.71
C LYS A 111 10.88 9.54 4.12
N LEU A 112 9.73 8.95 4.38
CA LEU A 112 9.36 7.64 3.86
C LEU A 112 9.28 7.66 2.34
N ASP A 113 8.63 8.67 1.78
CA ASP A 113 8.53 8.83 0.32
C ASP A 113 9.90 8.89 -0.33
N LYS A 114 10.82 9.65 0.27
CA LYS A 114 12.19 9.74 -0.24
C LYS A 114 12.92 8.41 -0.17
N LYS A 115 12.79 7.68 0.92
CA LYS A 115 13.42 6.36 1.08
C LYS A 115 12.90 5.37 0.06
N LEU A 116 11.60 5.33 -0.14
CA LEU A 116 10.99 4.39 -1.09
C LEU A 116 11.33 4.75 -2.53
N ALA A 117 11.34 6.04 -2.85
CA ALA A 117 11.74 6.49 -4.19
C ALA A 117 13.18 6.10 -4.50
N LYS A 118 14.09 6.28 -3.55
CA LYS A 118 15.49 5.88 -3.70
C LYS A 118 15.62 4.36 -3.88
N LEU A 119 14.85 3.61 -3.13
CA LEU A 119 14.85 2.15 -3.22
C LEU A 119 14.39 1.68 -4.59
N GLN A 120 13.33 2.29 -5.12
CA GLN A 120 12.83 2.00 -6.47
C GLN A 120 13.87 2.31 -7.53
N GLU A 121 14.53 3.45 -7.41
CA GLU A 121 15.60 3.84 -8.33
C GLU A 121 16.74 2.84 -8.31
N LYS A 122 17.14 2.40 -7.12
CA LYS A 122 18.20 1.40 -6.97
C LYS A 122 17.84 0.09 -7.65
N TRP A 123 16.61 -0.37 -7.51
CA TRP A 123 16.15 -1.58 -8.17
C TRP A 123 16.08 -1.42 -9.69
N ASN A 124 15.62 -0.27 -10.17
CA ASN A 124 15.55 -0.01 -11.61
C ASN A 124 16.94 0.02 -12.24
N ASN A 125 17.93 0.52 -11.52
CA ASN A 125 19.31 0.57 -12.00
C ASN A 125 19.98 -0.82 -12.05
N LYS A 126 19.46 -1.81 -11.33
CA LYS A 126 19.97 -3.18 -11.38
C LYS A 126 19.46 -3.97 -12.58
N LYS A 127 18.47 -3.45 -13.28
CA LYS A 127 17.98 -4.06 -14.50
C LYS A 127 18.86 -3.62 -15.67
#